data_1ffd00b45369e8d639725259010574e1
#
_entry.id   1ffd00b45369e8d639725259010574e1
#
_cell.length_a   1.000
_cell.length_b   1.000
_cell.length_c   1.000
_cell.angle_alpha   90.00
_cell.angle_beta   90.00
_cell.angle_gamma   90.00
#
_symmetry.space_group_name_H-M   'P 1'
#
loop_
_entity.id
_entity.type
_entity.pdbx_description
1 polymer ?
#
loop_
_entity_poly.entity_id
_entity_poly.type
_entity_poly.pdbx_seq_one_letter_code
_entity_poly.pdbx_strand_id
1 'polypeptide(L)'
;MFIKKLKGFSLIELMVGVLIASIVSISIYSLFDQGSKDFRQLSNTSSLQTEASAIFNLIERDLARGGFVHPIRGDITNTNNCKSGISTNNAVEIVSGTEVSACFDKPSYDGTTAFRYKVSYKLGDGTLGLTDSNT
;
A
#
# COMPACT_ATOMS: atom_id res chain seq x y z
N MET A 1 -62.33 -42.12 -6.61
CA MET A 1 -61.22 -41.70 -5.76
C MET A 1 -60.04 -42.60 -6.08
N PHE A 2 -59.10 -42.17 -6.93
CA PHE A 2 -57.95 -43.00 -7.35
C PHE A 2 -56.82 -42.85 -6.32
N ILE A 3 -56.64 -43.90 -5.51
CA ILE A 3 -55.46 -43.99 -4.59
C ILE A 3 -54.23 -44.35 -5.43
N LYS A 4 -53.41 -43.36 -5.74
CA LYS A 4 -52.13 -43.58 -6.42
C LYS A 4 -51.21 -44.35 -5.47
N LYS A 5 -50.84 -45.61 -5.80
CA LYS A 5 -49.91 -46.43 -5.05
C LYS A 5 -48.57 -45.71 -5.04
N LEU A 6 -48.18 -45.20 -3.90
CA LEU A 6 -46.83 -44.67 -3.67
C LEU A 6 -45.83 -45.82 -3.68
N LYS A 7 -44.95 -45.86 -4.69
CA LYS A 7 -43.84 -46.81 -4.72
C LYS A 7 -42.82 -46.34 -3.68
N GLY A 8 -42.53 -47.22 -2.73
CA GLY A 8 -41.45 -46.96 -1.76
C GLY A 8 -40.08 -47.04 -2.43
N PHE A 9 -39.10 -46.29 -1.92
CA PHE A 9 -37.70 -46.34 -2.36
C PHE A 9 -37.09 -47.69 -2.03
N SER A 10 -36.32 -48.24 -2.97
CA SER A 10 -35.53 -49.44 -2.75
C SER A 10 -34.32 -49.12 -1.86
N LEU A 11 -33.91 -50.02 -0.99
CA LEU A 11 -32.77 -49.89 -0.13
C LEU A 11 -31.47 -49.64 -0.94
N ILE A 12 -31.35 -50.30 -2.11
CA ILE A 12 -30.22 -50.11 -3.04
C ILE A 12 -30.20 -48.71 -3.62
N GLU A 13 -31.34 -48.12 -3.93
CA GLU A 13 -31.47 -46.77 -4.48
C GLU A 13 -31.03 -45.71 -3.45
N LEU A 14 -31.36 -45.94 -2.19
CA LEU A 14 -30.91 -45.08 -1.09
C LEU A 14 -29.41 -45.19 -0.89
N MET A 15 -28.81 -46.36 -0.94
CA MET A 15 -27.35 -46.54 -0.82
C MET A 15 -26.60 -45.85 -1.96
N VAL A 16 -27.05 -45.99 -3.20
CA VAL A 16 -26.46 -45.32 -4.35
C VAL A 16 -26.59 -43.79 -4.24
N GLY A 17 -27.74 -43.28 -3.79
CA GLY A 17 -27.96 -41.90 -3.56
C GLY A 17 -26.99 -41.29 -2.53
N VAL A 18 -26.76 -41.96 -1.41
CA VAL A 18 -25.79 -41.54 -0.39
C VAL A 18 -24.36 -41.50 -0.91
N LEU A 19 -23.96 -42.54 -1.70
CA LEU A 19 -22.63 -42.57 -2.31
C LEU A 19 -22.40 -41.38 -3.26
N ILE A 20 -23.34 -41.10 -4.13
CA ILE A 20 -23.26 -39.97 -5.05
C ILE A 20 -23.22 -38.63 -4.27
N ALA A 21 -24.10 -38.47 -3.28
CA ALA A 21 -24.15 -37.27 -2.46
C ALA A 21 -22.83 -37.05 -1.70
N SER A 22 -22.16 -38.09 -1.23
CA SER A 22 -20.87 -37.94 -0.54
C SER A 22 -19.76 -37.48 -1.46
N ILE A 23 -19.68 -37.97 -2.69
CA ILE A 23 -18.69 -37.54 -3.70
C ILE A 23 -18.88 -36.05 -4.06
N VAL A 24 -20.14 -35.67 -4.29
CA VAL A 24 -20.47 -34.27 -4.60
C VAL A 24 -20.12 -33.35 -3.43
N SER A 25 -20.40 -33.75 -2.20
CA SER A 25 -20.09 -32.96 -1.00
C SER A 25 -18.59 -32.73 -0.82
N ILE A 26 -17.75 -33.74 -1.07
CA ILE A 26 -16.28 -33.60 -1.02
C ILE A 26 -15.79 -32.61 -2.07
N SER A 27 -16.34 -32.69 -3.28
CA SER A 27 -15.97 -31.76 -4.37
C SER A 27 -16.32 -30.31 -4.04
N ILE A 28 -17.50 -30.05 -3.50
CA ILE A 28 -17.94 -28.70 -3.07
C ILE A 28 -17.04 -28.20 -1.95
N TYR A 29 -16.71 -29.03 -0.97
CA TYR A 29 -15.81 -28.62 0.12
C TYR A 29 -14.44 -28.23 -0.38
N SER A 30 -13.86 -28.96 -1.32
CA SER A 30 -12.57 -28.64 -1.94
C SER A 30 -12.57 -27.30 -2.65
N LEU A 31 -13.62 -27.01 -3.42
CA LEU A 31 -13.78 -25.71 -4.11
C LEU A 31 -13.92 -24.56 -3.11
N PHE A 32 -14.62 -24.76 -2.01
CA PHE A 32 -14.79 -23.74 -0.98
C PHE A 32 -13.48 -23.43 -0.25
N ASP A 33 -12.67 -24.46 0.05
CA ASP A 33 -11.34 -24.26 0.68
C ASP A 33 -10.39 -23.48 -0.24
N GLN A 34 -10.33 -23.83 -1.52
CA GLN A 34 -9.54 -23.09 -2.50
C GLN A 34 -10.02 -21.63 -2.63
N GLY A 35 -11.30 -21.42 -2.81
CA GLY A 35 -11.87 -20.07 -2.93
C GLY A 35 -11.59 -19.19 -1.70
N SER A 36 -11.60 -19.78 -0.51
CA SER A 36 -11.26 -19.05 0.72
C SER A 36 -9.79 -18.63 0.78
N LYS A 37 -8.88 -19.47 0.29
CA LYS A 37 -7.45 -19.16 0.20
C LYS A 37 -7.17 -18.06 -0.81
N ASP A 38 -7.76 -18.19 -2.00
CA ASP A 38 -7.63 -17.19 -3.08
C ASP A 38 -8.18 -15.83 -2.65
N PHE A 39 -9.31 -15.81 -1.96
CA PHE A 39 -9.89 -14.57 -1.45
C PHE A 39 -8.98 -13.87 -0.43
N ARG A 40 -8.38 -14.61 0.49
CA ARG A 40 -7.40 -14.06 1.45
C ARG A 40 -6.18 -13.50 0.75
N GLN A 41 -5.65 -14.22 -0.23
CA GLN A 41 -4.49 -13.76 -1.00
C GLN A 41 -4.83 -12.49 -1.80
N LEU A 42 -5.99 -12.44 -2.45
CA LEU A 42 -6.45 -11.28 -3.20
C LEU A 42 -6.66 -10.07 -2.28
N SER A 43 -7.26 -10.26 -1.11
CA SER A 43 -7.45 -9.21 -0.11
C SER A 43 -6.11 -8.63 0.37
N ASN A 44 -5.14 -9.48 0.68
CA ASN A 44 -3.81 -9.03 1.09
C ASN A 44 -3.09 -8.27 -0.03
N THR A 45 -3.18 -8.76 -1.27
CA THR A 45 -2.55 -8.08 -2.42
C THR A 45 -3.21 -6.72 -2.68
N SER A 46 -4.52 -6.63 -2.57
CA SER A 46 -5.26 -5.37 -2.73
C SER A 46 -4.89 -4.34 -1.65
N SER A 47 -4.75 -4.79 -0.40
CA SER A 47 -4.29 -3.93 0.70
C SER A 47 -2.89 -3.38 0.43
N LEU A 48 -1.96 -4.25 0.04
CA LEU A 48 -0.58 -3.85 -0.29
C LEU A 48 -0.53 -2.86 -1.46
N GLN A 49 -1.34 -3.05 -2.49
CA GLN A 49 -1.41 -2.11 -3.61
C GLN A 49 -1.92 -0.74 -3.18
N THR A 50 -2.92 -0.70 -2.31
CA THR A 50 -3.47 0.55 -1.79
C THR A 50 -2.45 1.28 -0.93
N GLU A 51 -1.76 0.58 -0.04
CA GLU A 51 -0.70 1.14 0.80
C GLU A 51 0.48 1.64 -0.05
N ALA A 52 0.92 0.86 -1.02
CA ALA A 52 1.98 1.26 -1.94
C ALA A 52 1.61 2.53 -2.71
N SER A 53 0.40 2.61 -3.24
CA SER A 53 -0.08 3.80 -3.96
C SER A 53 -0.12 5.03 -3.06
N ALA A 54 -0.51 4.90 -1.80
CA ALA A 54 -0.51 5.99 -0.84
C ALA A 54 0.92 6.49 -0.56
N ILE A 55 1.88 5.58 -0.42
CA ILE A 55 3.29 5.91 -0.21
C ILE A 55 3.86 6.60 -1.45
N PHE A 56 3.60 6.10 -2.64
CA PHE A 56 4.07 6.73 -3.88
C PHE A 56 3.51 8.14 -4.04
N ASN A 57 2.23 8.36 -3.79
CA ASN A 57 1.62 9.68 -3.83
C ASN A 57 2.24 10.64 -2.81
N LEU A 58 2.60 10.14 -1.63
CA LEU A 58 3.28 10.93 -0.62
C LEU A 58 4.67 11.37 -1.10
N ILE A 59 5.46 10.42 -1.60
CA ILE A 59 6.81 10.68 -2.14
C ILE A 59 6.73 11.66 -3.31
N GLU A 60 5.84 11.42 -4.27
CA GLU A 60 5.65 12.29 -5.42
C GLU A 60 5.32 13.72 -4.99
N ARG A 61 4.41 13.89 -4.06
CA ARG A 61 4.03 15.20 -3.54
C ARG A 61 5.20 15.94 -2.87
N ASP A 62 6.00 15.22 -2.10
CA ASP A 62 7.12 15.84 -1.38
C ASP A 62 8.29 16.11 -2.31
N LEU A 63 8.55 15.27 -3.31
CA LEU A 63 9.52 15.54 -4.37
C LEU A 63 9.10 16.71 -5.25
N ALA A 64 7.81 16.84 -5.57
CA ALA A 64 7.28 17.96 -6.34
C ALA A 64 7.41 19.31 -5.61
N ARG A 65 7.50 19.30 -4.28
CA ARG A 65 7.80 20.50 -3.47
C ARG A 65 9.28 20.83 -3.39
N GLY A 66 10.14 19.93 -3.84
CA GLY A 66 11.59 20.14 -3.83
C GLY A 66 11.96 21.48 -4.46
N GLY A 67 12.78 22.28 -3.76
CA GLY A 67 13.19 23.62 -4.18
C GLY A 67 12.19 24.75 -3.88
N PHE A 68 11.04 24.45 -3.30
CA PHE A 68 10.12 25.51 -2.90
C PHE A 68 10.73 26.38 -1.77
N VAL A 69 10.75 27.71 -1.99
CA VAL A 69 11.17 28.72 -1.02
C VAL A 69 9.97 29.53 -0.59
N HIS A 70 9.73 29.57 0.70
CA HIS A 70 8.60 30.32 1.22
C HIS A 70 8.94 31.84 1.27
N PRO A 71 8.07 32.74 0.78
CA PRO A 71 8.33 34.20 0.71
C PRO A 71 8.69 34.84 2.05
N ILE A 72 8.15 34.35 3.16
CA ILE A 72 8.40 34.86 4.52
C ILE A 72 9.87 34.71 4.94
N ARG A 73 10.60 33.73 4.36
CA ARG A 73 11.99 33.50 4.73
C ARG A 73 12.94 34.68 4.37
N GLY A 74 12.58 35.47 3.38
CA GLY A 74 13.35 36.67 2.97
C GLY A 74 14.66 36.38 2.22
N ASP A 75 15.22 35.19 2.35
CA ASP A 75 16.46 34.79 1.67
C ASP A 75 16.13 33.87 0.49
N ILE A 76 15.82 34.50 -0.64
CA ILE A 76 15.55 33.80 -1.91
C ILE A 76 16.83 33.38 -2.65
N THR A 77 18.01 33.82 -2.17
CA THR A 77 19.27 33.55 -2.87
C THR A 77 19.77 32.15 -2.65
N ASN A 78 19.28 31.44 -1.64
CA ASN A 78 19.69 30.09 -1.26
C ASN A 78 18.61 29.07 -1.57
N THR A 79 18.10 29.11 -2.80
CA THR A 79 16.93 28.31 -3.22
C THR A 79 17.14 26.79 -3.17
N ASN A 80 18.38 26.33 -3.21
CA ASN A 80 18.68 24.92 -3.49
C ASN A 80 19.52 24.20 -2.41
N ASN A 81 19.96 24.92 -1.35
CA ASN A 81 20.80 24.28 -0.34
C ASN A 81 19.98 23.56 0.71
N CYS A 82 19.85 22.26 0.56
CA CYS A 82 19.68 21.38 1.69
C CYS A 82 20.98 21.40 2.50
N LYS A 83 21.02 22.20 3.56
CA LYS A 83 22.15 22.19 4.47
C LYS A 83 22.36 20.83 5.09
N SER A 84 23.20 20.04 4.51
CA SER A 84 23.97 18.98 5.19
C SER A 84 24.98 18.45 4.21
N GLY A 85 26.17 19.04 4.19
CA GLY A 85 27.43 18.35 3.82
C GLY A 85 27.64 17.90 2.38
N ILE A 86 26.68 18.06 1.46
CA ILE A 86 26.80 17.62 0.09
C ILE A 86 26.72 18.81 -0.85
N SER A 87 27.73 18.96 -1.65
CA SER A 87 28.11 20.06 -2.53
C SER A 87 27.24 20.22 -3.78
N THR A 88 25.98 19.86 -3.77
CA THR A 88 25.13 19.98 -4.96
C THR A 88 23.92 20.87 -4.70
N ASN A 89 23.74 21.85 -5.57
CA ASN A 89 22.62 22.80 -5.59
C ASN A 89 21.27 22.15 -5.97
N ASN A 90 21.06 20.90 -5.61
CA ASN A 90 19.88 20.17 -6.02
C ASN A 90 18.84 20.14 -4.89
N ALA A 91 17.65 20.60 -5.21
CA ALA A 91 16.51 20.56 -4.32
C ALA A 91 15.98 19.13 -4.08
N VAL A 92 16.26 18.25 -5.02
CA VAL A 92 16.01 16.82 -4.96
C VAL A 92 17.31 16.11 -5.28
N GLU A 93 17.69 15.14 -4.45
CA GLU A 93 18.94 14.40 -4.57
C GLU A 93 18.70 12.91 -4.44
N ILE A 94 19.33 12.14 -5.31
CA ILE A 94 19.47 10.69 -5.17
C ILE A 94 20.76 10.43 -4.42
N VAL A 95 20.68 10.19 -3.11
CA VAL A 95 21.81 9.98 -2.23
C VAL A 95 22.50 8.64 -2.51
N SER A 96 21.67 7.62 -2.82
CA SER A 96 22.13 6.28 -3.20
C SER A 96 21.07 5.59 -4.07
N GLY A 97 21.35 4.40 -4.58
CA GLY A 97 20.35 3.62 -5.31
C GLY A 97 19.10 3.27 -4.49
N THR A 98 19.13 3.48 -3.17
CA THR A 98 18.05 3.15 -2.24
C THR A 98 17.56 4.35 -1.41
N GLU A 99 18.09 5.56 -1.66
CA GLU A 99 17.74 6.75 -0.88
C GLU A 99 17.56 7.95 -1.78
N VAL A 100 16.42 8.62 -1.64
CA VAL A 100 16.11 9.91 -2.28
C VAL A 100 15.75 10.93 -1.21
N SER A 101 16.22 12.15 -1.36
CA SER A 101 15.90 13.26 -0.46
C SER A 101 15.38 14.48 -1.22
N ALA A 102 14.50 15.23 -0.57
CA ALA A 102 13.98 16.48 -1.07
C ALA A 102 14.01 17.55 0.03
N CYS A 103 14.23 18.80 -0.37
CA CYS A 103 14.24 19.93 0.53
C CYS A 103 13.30 21.03 0.06
N PHE A 104 12.52 21.55 0.99
CA PHE A 104 11.57 22.63 0.76
C PHE A 104 11.31 23.43 2.02
N ASP A 105 10.81 24.65 1.87
CA ASP A 105 10.44 25.49 3.01
C ASP A 105 9.01 25.18 3.44
N LYS A 106 8.81 25.18 4.76
CA LYS A 106 7.52 24.97 5.41
C LYS A 106 7.25 26.13 6.36
N PRO A 107 6.09 26.79 6.30
CA PRO A 107 5.77 27.85 7.25
C PRO A 107 5.64 27.28 8.65
N SER A 108 6.01 28.08 9.65
CA SER A 108 5.71 27.81 11.05
C SER A 108 4.20 27.82 11.28
N TYR A 109 3.77 27.20 12.37
CA TYR A 109 2.35 27.13 12.74
C TYR A 109 1.71 28.53 12.92
N ASP A 110 2.49 29.50 13.40
CA ASP A 110 2.07 30.90 13.59
C ASP A 110 2.10 31.74 12.30
N GLY A 111 2.61 31.21 11.20
CA GLY A 111 2.71 31.87 9.91
C GLY A 111 3.72 33.04 9.86
N THR A 112 4.52 33.24 10.91
CA THR A 112 5.46 34.37 11.00
C THR A 112 6.84 34.06 10.46
N THR A 113 7.23 32.79 10.46
CA THR A 113 8.54 32.30 10.02
C THR A 113 8.38 31.07 9.09
N ALA A 114 9.44 30.79 8.32
CA ALA A 114 9.50 29.57 7.52
C ALA A 114 10.82 28.86 7.78
N PHE A 115 10.76 27.56 7.89
CA PHE A 115 11.89 26.69 8.13
C PHE A 115 12.13 25.80 6.92
N ARG A 116 13.40 25.47 6.70
CA ARG A 116 13.79 24.50 5.68
C ARG A 116 13.70 23.09 6.25
N TYR A 117 12.98 22.24 5.56
CA TYR A 117 12.84 20.82 5.87
C TYR A 117 13.57 19.98 4.84
N LYS A 118 14.25 18.95 5.33
CA LYS A 118 14.77 17.87 4.51
C LYS A 118 13.97 16.61 4.80
N VAL A 119 13.40 16.02 3.76
CA VAL A 119 12.71 14.74 3.81
C VAL A 119 13.55 13.72 3.06
N SER A 120 13.87 12.60 3.69
CA SER A 120 14.62 11.50 3.07
C SER A 120 13.80 10.23 3.11
N TYR A 121 13.68 9.60 1.96
CA TYR A 121 13.06 8.29 1.79
C TYR A 121 14.15 7.28 1.52
N LYS A 122 14.28 6.29 2.42
CA LYS A 122 15.29 5.24 2.32
C LYS A 122 14.64 3.88 2.30
N LEU A 123 15.01 3.08 1.32
CA LEU A 123 14.66 1.68 1.25
C LEU A 123 15.72 0.87 2.01
N GLY A 124 15.32 0.23 3.12
CA GLY A 124 16.19 -0.63 3.91
C GLY A 124 15.44 -1.86 4.38
N ASP A 125 16.03 -3.02 4.27
CA ASP A 125 15.52 -4.33 4.73
C ASP A 125 14.03 -4.59 4.39
N GLY A 126 13.59 -4.14 3.19
CA GLY A 126 12.21 -4.26 2.75
C GLY A 126 11.25 -3.24 3.37
N THR A 127 11.73 -2.28 4.13
CA THR A 127 10.94 -1.20 4.71
C THR A 127 11.35 0.16 4.15
N LEU A 128 10.37 1.05 3.95
CA LEU A 128 10.61 2.43 3.60
C LEU A 128 10.71 3.26 4.89
N GLY A 129 11.91 3.80 5.16
CA GLY A 129 12.14 4.73 6.27
C GLY A 129 11.96 6.17 5.82
N LEU A 130 11.27 6.98 6.61
CA LEU A 130 11.12 8.42 6.42
C LEU A 130 11.85 9.13 7.56
N THR A 131 12.76 10.04 7.20
CA THR A 131 13.38 10.95 8.16
C THR A 131 12.99 12.38 7.80
N ASP A 132 12.41 13.07 8.77
CA ASP A 132 12.08 14.49 8.70
C ASP A 132 13.01 15.24 9.65
N SER A 133 13.78 16.19 9.14
CA SER A 133 14.67 17.00 9.93
C SER A 133 14.47 18.48 9.62
N ASN A 134 14.30 19.25 10.69
CA ASN A 134 14.34 20.70 10.63
C ASN A 134 15.82 21.13 10.62
N THR A 135 16.27 21.78 9.55
CA THR A 135 17.66 22.23 9.38
C THR A 135 17.79 23.75 9.50
#